data_f2bbcc2cce4cb832085fcabbe25f702f
#
_entry.id   f2bbcc2cce4cb832085fcabbe25f702f
#
_cell.length_a   1.000
_cell.length_b   1.000
_cell.length_c   1.000
_cell.angle_alpha   90.00
_cell.angle_beta   90.00
_cell.angle_gamma   90.00
#
_symmetry.space_group_name_H-M   'P 1'
#
loop_
_entity.id
_entity.type
_entity.pdbx_description
1 polymer ?
#
loop_
_entity_poly.entity_id
_entity_poly.type
_entity_poly.pdbx_seq_one_letter_code
_entity_poly.pdbx_strand_id
1 'polypeptide(L)'
;MRQALALTTLLAATVALALPASAGCKEEVLDALDKQRKAPAFRMETNMVSEQGPVKMTVEYMPPDRMRQIVTIAINPVPVESILVAGKAWGKDGDTWKELAPEIAGEMVTQLDEVLGDDRGTIGTVACLGSTAVEGQDLMAYRVENDAQVGPEDRSPDAKEKARAALADETRPLRMFYIDPKTGLPMRSVFARANKLDKPIFKATYTYPPDIKIEAPK
;
A
#
# COMPACT_ATOMS: atom_id res chain seq x y z
N MET A 1 -6.04 67.52 42.44
CA MET A 1 -5.17 66.44 41.97
C MET A 1 -6.05 65.32 41.50
N ARG A 2 -6.21 65.15 40.19
CA ARG A 2 -7.03 64.11 39.57
C ARG A 2 -6.09 63.20 38.79
N GLN A 3 -5.93 61.95 39.24
CA GLN A 3 -5.19 60.91 38.52
C GLN A 3 -6.15 60.19 37.60
N ALA A 4 -5.82 60.19 36.30
CA ALA A 4 -6.50 59.45 35.25
C ALA A 4 -5.80 58.09 35.11
N LEU A 5 -6.50 56.98 35.36
CA LEU A 5 -6.07 55.61 35.03
C LEU A 5 -6.41 55.31 33.56
N ALA A 6 -5.39 55.05 32.76
CA ALA A 6 -5.56 54.58 31.41
C ALA A 6 -5.59 53.05 31.42
N LEU A 7 -6.70 52.45 31.01
CA LEU A 7 -6.89 51.01 30.84
C LEU A 7 -6.49 50.65 29.41
N THR A 8 -5.37 49.93 29.24
CA THR A 8 -4.91 49.39 27.96
C THR A 8 -5.45 47.97 27.79
N THR A 9 -6.46 47.80 26.94
CA THR A 9 -7.00 46.49 26.55
C THR A 9 -6.12 45.87 25.46
N LEU A 10 -5.42 44.77 25.81
CA LEU A 10 -4.65 43.97 24.88
C LEU A 10 -5.61 42.99 24.17
N LEU A 11 -5.84 43.20 22.86
CA LEU A 11 -6.59 42.31 22.02
C LEU A 11 -5.66 41.20 21.55
N ALA A 12 -5.77 39.96 22.11
CA ALA A 12 -5.06 38.79 21.63
C ALA A 12 -5.82 38.19 20.41
N ALA A 13 -5.27 38.41 19.22
CA ALA A 13 -5.75 37.78 17.99
C ALA A 13 -5.26 36.31 17.95
N THR A 14 -6.14 35.35 18.21
CA THR A 14 -5.93 33.92 17.97
C THR A 14 -6.04 33.62 16.49
N VAL A 15 -4.91 33.48 15.80
CA VAL A 15 -4.87 32.96 14.42
C VAL A 15 -5.10 31.46 14.47
N ALA A 16 -6.31 31.03 14.16
CA ALA A 16 -6.61 29.62 13.91
C ALA A 16 -5.96 29.21 12.58
N LEU A 17 -4.84 28.49 12.65
CA LEU A 17 -4.23 27.82 11.50
C LEU A 17 -5.18 26.71 11.05
N ALA A 18 -6.03 27.01 10.06
CA ALA A 18 -6.78 26.00 9.33
C ALA A 18 -5.77 25.16 8.53
N LEU A 19 -5.50 23.94 8.98
CA LEU A 19 -4.74 22.95 8.21
C LEU A 19 -5.54 22.62 6.94
N PRO A 20 -4.93 22.68 5.75
CA PRO A 20 -5.57 22.23 4.52
C PRO A 20 -5.68 20.71 4.56
N ALA A 21 -6.89 20.23 4.86
CA ALA A 21 -7.14 18.84 5.13
C ALA A 21 -7.59 18.11 3.88
N SER A 22 -6.89 17.68 2.96
CA SER A 22 -7.14 16.51 2.12
C SER A 22 -6.31 16.40 0.84
N ALA A 23 -5.89 17.51 0.22
CA ALA A 23 -5.04 17.45 -0.97
C ALA A 23 -3.68 16.78 -0.65
N GLY A 24 -3.09 17.07 0.50
CA GLY A 24 -1.79 16.54 0.91
C GLY A 24 -1.76 15.03 1.20
N CYS A 25 -2.86 14.44 1.69
CA CYS A 25 -2.87 13.03 2.07
C CYS A 25 -2.70 12.08 0.89
N LYS A 26 -3.28 12.42 -0.25
CA LYS A 26 -3.15 11.63 -1.48
C LYS A 26 -1.73 11.73 -2.03
N GLU A 27 -1.19 12.93 -2.08
CA GLU A 27 0.17 13.18 -2.52
C GLU A 27 1.20 12.47 -1.61
N GLU A 28 1.01 12.47 -0.31
CA GLU A 28 1.89 11.76 0.64
C GLU A 28 1.91 10.25 0.38
N VAL A 29 0.75 9.63 0.11
CA VAL A 29 0.68 8.21 -0.26
C VAL A 29 1.35 7.96 -1.61
N LEU A 30 1.07 8.80 -2.63
CA LEU A 30 1.67 8.66 -3.95
C LEU A 30 3.19 8.82 -3.91
N ASP A 31 3.69 9.79 -3.15
CA ASP A 31 5.12 10.01 -2.96
C ASP A 31 5.80 8.83 -2.24
N ALA A 32 5.12 8.22 -1.27
CA ALA A 32 5.63 7.05 -0.58
C ALA A 32 5.73 5.83 -1.51
N LEU A 33 4.71 5.60 -2.35
CA LEU A 33 4.73 4.54 -3.36
C LEU A 33 5.79 4.80 -4.44
N ASP A 34 5.97 6.06 -4.85
CA ASP A 34 7.04 6.45 -5.78
C ASP A 34 8.44 6.21 -5.19
N LYS A 35 8.64 6.50 -3.90
CA LYS A 35 9.89 6.19 -3.20
C LYS A 35 10.14 4.69 -3.12
N GLN A 36 9.09 3.89 -2.86
CA GLN A 36 9.21 2.43 -2.84
C GLN A 36 9.65 1.89 -4.21
N ARG A 37 9.02 2.35 -5.30
CA ARG A 37 9.39 1.95 -6.67
C ARG A 37 10.82 2.33 -7.07
N LYS A 38 11.33 3.41 -6.50
CA LYS A 38 12.71 3.90 -6.72
C LYS A 38 13.73 3.31 -5.76
N ALA A 39 13.29 2.54 -4.76
CA ALA A 39 14.21 1.84 -3.87
C ALA A 39 15.03 0.82 -4.67
N PRO A 40 16.32 0.62 -4.33
CA PRO A 40 17.16 -0.39 -5.00
C PRO A 40 16.58 -1.79 -4.92
N ALA A 41 15.97 -2.12 -3.79
CA ALA A 41 15.23 -3.35 -3.56
C ALA A 41 14.29 -3.19 -2.36
N PHE A 42 13.26 -4.03 -2.29
CA PHE A 42 12.41 -4.16 -1.11
C PHE A 42 11.79 -5.56 -1.03
N ARG A 43 11.38 -5.93 0.17
CA ARG A 43 10.71 -7.20 0.45
C ARG A 43 9.29 -6.92 0.94
N MET A 44 8.35 -7.69 0.44
CA MET A 44 6.98 -7.76 0.89
C MET A 44 6.72 -9.12 1.53
N GLU A 45 6.19 -9.13 2.74
CA GLU A 45 5.67 -10.34 3.39
C GLU A 45 4.17 -10.22 3.55
N THR A 46 3.45 -11.27 3.16
CA THR A 46 2.01 -11.32 3.30
C THR A 46 1.54 -12.67 3.81
N ASN A 47 0.46 -12.63 4.59
CA ASN A 47 -0.28 -13.81 4.98
C ASN A 47 -1.72 -13.63 4.52
N MET A 48 -2.22 -14.60 3.79
CA MET A 48 -3.60 -14.64 3.31
C MET A 48 -4.24 -16.00 3.61
N VAL A 49 -5.55 -16.06 3.55
CA VAL A 49 -6.29 -17.30 3.67
C VAL A 49 -6.84 -17.68 2.30
N SER A 50 -6.49 -18.87 1.83
CA SER A 50 -7.04 -19.47 0.61
C SER A 50 -7.99 -20.61 0.96
N GLU A 51 -8.65 -21.17 -0.04
CA GLU A 51 -9.44 -22.41 0.11
C GLU A 51 -8.61 -23.60 0.61
N GLN A 52 -7.31 -23.58 0.33
CA GLN A 52 -6.34 -24.61 0.77
C GLN A 52 -5.71 -24.29 2.13
N GLY A 53 -6.24 -23.29 2.84
CA GLY A 53 -5.75 -22.86 4.15
C GLY A 53 -4.83 -21.62 4.09
N PRO A 54 -4.13 -21.33 5.20
CA PRO A 54 -3.22 -20.20 5.29
C PRO A 54 -2.08 -20.31 4.28
N VAL A 55 -1.82 -19.18 3.58
CA VAL A 55 -0.71 -19.01 2.64
C VAL A 55 0.20 -17.93 3.18
N LYS A 56 1.48 -18.22 3.33
CA LYS A 56 2.53 -17.25 3.58
C LYS A 56 3.29 -17.00 2.28
N MET A 57 3.42 -15.74 1.91
CA MET A 57 4.17 -15.36 0.72
C MET A 57 5.20 -14.29 1.09
N THR A 58 6.42 -14.48 0.65
CA THR A 58 7.50 -13.49 0.70
C THR A 58 7.88 -13.17 -0.73
N VAL A 59 7.86 -11.89 -1.09
CA VAL A 59 8.28 -11.42 -2.40
C VAL A 59 9.37 -10.37 -2.24
N GLU A 60 10.48 -10.58 -2.90
CA GLU A 60 11.57 -9.63 -3.02
C GLU A 60 11.52 -8.99 -4.40
N TYR A 61 11.58 -7.68 -4.44
CA TYR A 61 11.57 -6.89 -5.65
C TYR A 61 12.89 -6.16 -5.80
N MET A 62 13.41 -6.16 -7.00
CA MET A 62 14.59 -5.43 -7.41
C MET A 62 14.27 -4.72 -8.74
N PRO A 63 13.68 -3.51 -8.65
CA PRO A 63 13.26 -2.77 -9.84
C PRO A 63 14.41 -2.60 -10.84
N PRO A 64 14.13 -2.54 -12.16
CA PRO A 64 12.78 -2.51 -12.73
C PRO A 64 12.21 -3.88 -13.10
N ASP A 65 13.03 -4.95 -13.18
CA ASP A 65 12.66 -6.17 -13.91
C ASP A 65 12.97 -7.48 -13.19
N ARG A 66 13.15 -7.44 -11.85
CA ARG A 66 13.53 -8.61 -11.08
C ARG A 66 12.60 -8.82 -9.88
N MET A 67 12.19 -10.06 -9.70
CA MET A 67 11.37 -10.49 -8.58
C MET A 67 11.76 -11.90 -8.15
N ARG A 68 11.77 -12.17 -6.85
CA ARG A 68 11.87 -13.51 -6.26
C ARG A 68 10.69 -13.72 -5.34
N GLN A 69 10.00 -14.82 -5.54
CA GLN A 69 8.81 -15.16 -4.77
C GLN A 69 9.00 -16.50 -4.06
N ILE A 70 8.60 -16.56 -2.79
CA ILE A 70 8.58 -17.77 -1.97
C ILE A 70 7.17 -17.90 -1.41
N VAL A 71 6.49 -18.99 -1.75
CA VAL A 71 5.11 -19.27 -1.31
C VAL A 71 5.11 -20.56 -0.50
N THR A 72 4.47 -20.52 0.67
CA THR A 72 4.25 -21.69 1.53
C THR A 72 2.76 -21.80 1.81
N ILE A 73 2.16 -22.96 1.55
CA ILE A 73 0.74 -23.25 1.79
C ILE A 73 0.67 -24.22 2.96
N ALA A 74 -0.28 -24.02 3.88
CA ALA A 74 -0.36 -24.84 5.11
C ALA A 74 -0.50 -26.33 4.88
N ILE A 75 -1.22 -26.75 3.82
CA ILE A 75 -1.39 -28.19 3.46
C ILE A 75 -0.14 -28.79 2.83
N ASN A 76 0.76 -27.96 2.28
CA ASN A 76 2.05 -28.39 1.75
C ASN A 76 3.13 -27.41 2.22
N PRO A 77 3.79 -27.69 3.36
CA PRO A 77 4.74 -26.76 3.96
C PRO A 77 6.06 -26.62 3.21
N VAL A 78 6.25 -27.38 2.12
CA VAL A 78 7.43 -27.21 1.25
C VAL A 78 7.31 -25.89 0.50
N PRO A 79 8.26 -24.96 0.67
CA PRO A 79 8.21 -23.67 -0.04
C PRO A 79 8.35 -23.88 -1.55
N VAL A 80 7.49 -23.21 -2.31
CA VAL A 80 7.64 -23.05 -3.75
C VAL A 80 8.38 -21.74 -4.01
N GLU A 81 9.53 -21.82 -4.66
CA GLU A 81 10.37 -20.67 -4.94
C GLU A 81 10.44 -20.42 -6.45
N SER A 82 10.26 -19.16 -6.86
CA SER A 82 10.38 -18.73 -8.25
C SER A 82 11.14 -17.41 -8.34
N ILE A 83 11.82 -17.21 -9.47
CA ILE A 83 12.60 -16.00 -9.77
C ILE A 83 12.18 -15.51 -11.16
N LEU A 84 12.02 -14.19 -11.30
CA LEU A 84 11.87 -13.48 -12.56
C LEU A 84 13.07 -12.55 -12.75
N VAL A 85 13.69 -12.61 -13.90
CA VAL A 85 14.78 -11.69 -14.33
C VAL A 85 14.63 -11.36 -15.80
N ALA A 86 14.47 -10.09 -16.12
CA ALA A 86 14.39 -9.60 -17.50
C ALA A 86 13.36 -10.37 -18.37
N GLY A 87 12.18 -10.62 -17.81
CA GLY A 87 11.06 -11.30 -18.49
C GLY A 87 11.15 -12.81 -18.59
N LYS A 88 12.21 -13.44 -18.07
CA LYS A 88 12.34 -14.90 -17.95
C LYS A 88 12.12 -15.33 -16.52
N ALA A 89 11.46 -16.47 -16.33
CA ALA A 89 11.17 -17.01 -15.02
C ALA A 89 11.74 -18.42 -14.84
N TRP A 90 12.13 -18.72 -13.60
CA TRP A 90 12.59 -20.03 -13.17
C TRP A 90 11.89 -20.45 -11.88
N GLY A 91 11.54 -21.71 -11.81
CA GLY A 91 11.02 -22.35 -10.60
C GLY A 91 12.07 -23.29 -10.00
N LYS A 92 12.13 -23.36 -8.67
CA LYS A 92 13.02 -24.25 -7.95
C LYS A 92 12.36 -25.63 -7.77
N ASP A 93 13.06 -26.68 -8.18
CA ASP A 93 12.67 -28.07 -8.00
C ASP A 93 13.80 -28.81 -7.26
N GLY A 94 13.62 -29.04 -5.96
CA GLY A 94 14.69 -29.49 -5.08
C GLY A 94 15.84 -28.48 -5.06
N ASP A 95 17.02 -28.91 -5.47
CA ASP A 95 18.22 -28.07 -5.55
C ASP A 95 18.48 -27.50 -6.96
N THR A 96 17.59 -27.75 -7.91
CA THR A 96 17.77 -27.32 -9.30
C THR A 96 16.76 -26.25 -9.70
N TRP A 97 17.17 -25.37 -10.59
CA TRP A 97 16.31 -24.40 -11.22
C TRP A 97 15.90 -24.86 -12.60
N LYS A 98 14.64 -24.71 -12.95
CA LYS A 98 14.09 -25.02 -14.26
C LYS A 98 13.42 -23.78 -14.82
N GLU A 99 13.68 -23.45 -16.08
CA GLU A 99 12.99 -22.35 -16.76
C GLU A 99 11.50 -22.68 -16.85
N LEU A 100 10.66 -21.74 -16.47
CA LEU A 100 9.20 -21.87 -16.50
C LEU A 100 8.68 -21.56 -17.89
N ALA A 101 7.47 -22.05 -18.18
CA ALA A 101 6.78 -21.78 -19.42
C ALA A 101 6.57 -20.26 -19.61
N PRO A 102 6.59 -19.75 -20.86
CA PRO A 102 6.43 -18.32 -21.16
C PRO A 102 5.16 -17.71 -20.57
N GLU A 103 4.09 -18.47 -20.46
CA GLU A 103 2.81 -18.04 -19.91
C GLU A 103 2.96 -17.70 -18.43
N ILE A 104 3.66 -18.52 -17.66
CA ILE A 104 3.93 -18.29 -16.22
C ILE A 104 4.88 -17.10 -16.06
N ALA A 105 5.89 -16.99 -16.92
CA ALA A 105 6.77 -15.82 -16.92
C ALA A 105 5.99 -14.54 -17.19
N GLY A 106 5.04 -14.56 -18.14
CA GLY A 106 4.14 -13.44 -18.45
C GLY A 106 3.24 -13.04 -17.26
N GLU A 107 2.70 -14.00 -16.52
CA GLU A 107 1.94 -13.72 -15.30
C GLU A 107 2.81 -13.06 -14.23
N MET A 108 4.04 -13.52 -14.04
CA MET A 108 5.00 -12.91 -13.10
C MET A 108 5.40 -11.49 -13.51
N VAL A 109 5.57 -11.22 -14.82
CA VAL A 109 5.79 -9.86 -15.33
C VAL A 109 4.60 -8.97 -15.02
N THR A 110 3.37 -9.43 -15.30
CA THR A 110 2.16 -8.69 -14.98
C THR A 110 2.06 -8.36 -13.48
N GLN A 111 2.34 -9.32 -12.61
CA GLN A 111 2.37 -9.10 -11.17
C GLN A 111 3.44 -8.07 -10.75
N LEU A 112 4.62 -8.11 -11.37
CA LEU A 112 5.66 -7.13 -11.12
C LEU A 112 5.24 -5.72 -11.57
N ASP A 113 4.65 -5.62 -12.76
CA ASP A 113 4.15 -4.36 -13.32
C ASP A 113 3.01 -3.76 -12.48
N GLU A 114 2.12 -4.58 -11.92
CA GLU A 114 1.09 -4.13 -10.99
C GLU A 114 1.66 -3.50 -9.71
N VAL A 115 2.77 -4.03 -9.21
CA VAL A 115 3.44 -3.51 -8.00
C VAL A 115 4.29 -2.28 -8.29
N LEU A 116 4.95 -2.25 -9.45
CA LEU A 116 5.85 -1.16 -9.86
C LEU A 116 5.16 -0.11 -10.74
N GLY A 117 3.92 -0.34 -11.14
CA GLY A 117 3.13 0.56 -11.99
C GLY A 117 2.77 1.89 -11.33
N ASP A 118 2.28 2.82 -12.13
CA ASP A 118 1.85 4.14 -11.63
C ASP A 118 0.43 4.06 -11.05
N ASP A 119 0.31 4.22 -9.74
CA ASP A 119 -0.96 4.22 -9.01
C ASP A 119 -1.72 5.55 -9.07
N ARG A 120 -1.20 6.58 -9.73
CA ARG A 120 -1.79 7.94 -9.72
C ARG A 120 -3.22 7.99 -10.25
N GLY A 121 -3.53 7.13 -11.22
CA GLY A 121 -4.86 7.00 -11.80
C GLY A 121 -5.80 6.09 -11.02
N THR A 122 -5.30 5.23 -10.13
CA THR A 122 -6.05 4.19 -9.44
C THR A 122 -6.35 4.51 -7.98
N ILE A 123 -5.56 5.39 -7.35
CA ILE A 123 -5.80 5.83 -5.98
C ILE A 123 -6.89 6.90 -5.97
N GLY A 124 -8.03 6.57 -5.34
CA GLY A 124 -9.15 7.47 -5.14
C GLY A 124 -8.91 8.52 -4.06
N THR A 125 -9.94 8.86 -3.31
CA THR A 125 -9.84 9.78 -2.17
C THR A 125 -9.02 9.17 -1.05
N VAL A 126 -8.15 9.97 -0.44
CA VAL A 126 -7.29 9.55 0.68
C VAL A 126 -7.58 10.41 1.90
N ALA A 127 -7.85 9.75 3.03
CA ALA A 127 -7.97 10.39 4.33
C ALA A 127 -6.70 10.16 5.15
N CYS A 128 -6.14 11.25 5.70
CA CYS A 128 -5.10 11.17 6.73
C CYS A 128 -5.74 10.79 8.06
N LEU A 129 -5.25 9.74 8.71
CA LEU A 129 -5.72 9.29 10.02
C LEU A 129 -4.76 9.70 11.14
N GLY A 130 -3.61 10.31 10.79
CA GLY A 130 -2.59 10.74 11.74
C GLY A 130 -1.63 9.63 12.15
N SER A 131 -0.84 9.89 13.19
CA SER A 131 0.12 8.93 13.73
C SER A 131 -0.57 7.82 14.50
N THR A 132 -0.11 6.60 14.29
CA THR A 132 -0.60 5.41 15.02
C THR A 132 0.56 4.46 15.31
N ALA A 133 0.52 3.82 16.47
CA ALA A 133 1.50 2.80 16.84
C ALA A 133 1.11 1.46 16.19
N VAL A 134 2.00 0.90 15.39
CA VAL A 134 1.82 -0.40 14.73
C VAL A 134 3.03 -1.26 15.04
N GLU A 135 2.81 -2.34 15.80
CA GLU A 135 3.88 -3.27 16.21
C GLU A 135 5.08 -2.56 16.86
N GLY A 136 4.81 -1.48 17.63
CA GLY A 136 5.84 -0.72 18.37
C GLY A 136 6.53 0.37 17.53
N GLN A 137 6.09 0.63 16.31
CA GLN A 137 6.56 1.72 15.46
C GLN A 137 5.47 2.78 15.29
N ASP A 138 5.84 4.05 15.42
CA ASP A 138 4.94 5.17 15.12
C ASP A 138 4.92 5.43 13.62
N LEU A 139 3.80 5.14 12.98
CA LEU A 139 3.60 5.28 11.54
C LEU A 139 2.46 6.27 11.25
N MET A 140 2.55 6.96 10.14
CA MET A 140 1.44 7.76 9.61
C MET A 140 0.46 6.84 8.88
N ALA A 141 -0.80 6.89 9.29
CA ALA A 141 -1.87 6.05 8.73
C ALA A 141 -2.73 6.82 7.74
N TYR A 142 -3.03 6.19 6.61
CA TYR A 142 -3.84 6.72 5.52
C TYR A 142 -4.88 5.70 5.12
N ARG A 143 -6.11 6.17 4.87
CA ARG A 143 -7.20 5.35 4.36
C ARG A 143 -7.51 5.77 2.94
N VAL A 144 -7.34 4.84 2.00
CA VAL A 144 -7.74 5.02 0.60
C VAL A 144 -9.17 4.51 0.45
N GLU A 145 -10.04 5.39 0.01
CA GLU A 145 -11.39 5.06 -0.39
C GLU A 145 -11.38 4.97 -1.91
N ASN A 146 -11.62 3.78 -2.46
CA ASN A 146 -11.85 3.67 -3.89
C ASN A 146 -13.17 4.38 -4.15
N ASP A 147 -13.10 5.53 -4.79
CA ASP A 147 -14.28 6.11 -5.39
C ASP A 147 -14.85 5.03 -6.31
N ALA A 148 -16.09 4.64 -6.09
CA ALA A 148 -16.79 3.84 -7.09
C ALA A 148 -16.50 4.55 -8.41
N GLN A 149 -15.86 3.83 -9.37
CA GLN A 149 -15.43 4.42 -10.62
C GLN A 149 -16.67 4.98 -11.33
N VAL A 150 -17.00 6.20 -10.99
CA VAL A 150 -17.91 7.02 -11.79
C VAL A 150 -17.02 7.44 -12.96
N GLY A 151 -17.13 6.72 -14.05
CA GLY A 151 -16.40 7.07 -15.28
C GLY A 151 -16.58 8.57 -15.55
N PRO A 152 -15.59 9.23 -16.14
CA PRO A 152 -15.64 10.68 -16.39
C PRO A 152 -16.87 11.12 -17.18
N GLU A 153 -17.61 10.20 -17.75
CA GLU A 153 -18.79 10.44 -18.59
C GLU A 153 -20.14 10.39 -17.85
N ASP A 154 -20.22 9.77 -16.66
CA ASP A 154 -21.49 9.63 -15.95
C ASP A 154 -21.62 10.69 -14.82
N ARG A 155 -22.01 11.90 -15.22
CA ARG A 155 -22.37 12.99 -14.31
C ARG A 155 -23.86 12.99 -13.94
N SER A 156 -24.56 11.91 -14.19
CA SER A 156 -25.99 11.82 -13.91
C SER A 156 -26.27 11.90 -12.42
N PRO A 157 -27.43 12.39 -11.98
CA PRO A 157 -27.85 12.33 -10.59
C PRO A 157 -27.83 10.92 -10.02
N ASP A 158 -28.17 9.93 -10.83
CA ASP A 158 -28.19 8.51 -10.45
C ASP A 158 -26.78 7.96 -10.16
N ALA A 159 -25.76 8.44 -10.88
CA ALA A 159 -24.36 8.06 -10.63
C ALA A 159 -23.87 8.60 -9.27
N LYS A 160 -24.27 9.83 -8.92
CA LYS A 160 -23.95 10.42 -7.60
C LYS A 160 -24.63 9.68 -6.46
N GLU A 161 -25.87 9.23 -6.67
CA GLU A 161 -26.61 8.46 -5.66
C GLU A 161 -26.01 7.06 -5.50
N LYS A 162 -25.65 6.37 -6.59
CA LYS A 162 -24.94 5.10 -6.57
C LYS A 162 -23.57 5.23 -5.87
N ALA A 163 -22.81 6.29 -6.14
CA ALA A 163 -21.55 6.57 -5.46
C ALA A 163 -21.73 6.79 -3.96
N ARG A 164 -22.78 7.55 -3.56
CA ARG A 164 -23.13 7.72 -2.14
C ARG A 164 -23.53 6.40 -1.48
N ALA A 165 -24.34 5.58 -2.14
CA ALA A 165 -24.73 4.27 -1.63
C ALA A 165 -23.53 3.33 -1.49
N ALA A 166 -22.60 3.34 -2.45
CA ALA A 166 -21.36 2.58 -2.39
C ALA A 166 -20.44 3.04 -1.23
N LEU A 167 -20.37 4.33 -0.95
CA LEU A 167 -19.64 4.88 0.19
C LEU A 167 -20.29 4.54 1.54
N ALA A 168 -21.62 4.40 1.58
CA ALA A 168 -22.36 4.01 2.77
C ALA A 168 -22.31 2.49 3.04
N ASP A 169 -21.85 1.69 2.07
CA ASP A 169 -21.73 0.25 2.27
C ASP A 169 -20.58 -0.07 3.25
N GLU A 170 -20.99 -0.49 4.45
CA GLU A 170 -20.05 -0.91 5.49
C GLU A 170 -19.21 -2.14 5.12
N THR A 171 -19.60 -2.88 4.09
CA THR A 171 -18.86 -4.06 3.59
C THR A 171 -17.86 -3.71 2.51
N ARG A 172 -17.82 -2.45 2.04
CA ARG A 172 -16.90 -2.01 0.98
C ARG A 172 -15.45 -2.30 1.34
N PRO A 173 -14.63 -2.64 0.37
CA PRO A 173 -13.21 -2.79 0.58
C PRO A 173 -12.56 -1.43 0.86
N LEU A 174 -11.63 -1.41 1.82
CA LEU A 174 -10.77 -0.28 2.14
C LEU A 174 -9.31 -0.70 2.05
N ARG A 175 -8.48 0.16 1.51
CA ARG A 175 -7.04 0.02 1.53
C ARG A 175 -6.45 1.00 2.53
N MET A 176 -5.62 0.52 3.43
CA MET A 176 -4.89 1.31 4.41
C MET A 176 -3.41 1.28 4.08
N PHE A 177 -2.74 2.43 4.17
CA PHE A 177 -1.29 2.51 4.13
C PHE A 177 -0.76 3.03 5.46
N TYR A 178 0.39 2.49 5.86
CA TYR A 178 1.14 2.92 7.02
C TYR A 178 2.54 3.28 6.56
N ILE A 179 2.90 4.54 6.70
CA ILE A 179 4.13 5.13 6.16
C ILE A 179 5.01 5.57 7.31
N ASP A 180 6.29 5.23 7.25
CA ASP A 180 7.27 5.72 8.22
C ASP A 180 7.52 7.22 7.99
N PRO A 181 7.23 8.09 8.97
CA PRO A 181 7.41 9.53 8.82
C PRO A 181 8.86 9.96 8.64
N LYS A 182 9.84 9.13 9.00
CA LYS A 182 11.26 9.44 8.89
C LYS A 182 11.80 9.20 7.48
N THR A 183 11.42 8.07 6.90
CA THR A 183 11.90 7.66 5.55
C THR A 183 10.93 8.05 4.45
N GLY A 184 9.64 8.20 4.78
CA GLY A 184 8.55 8.37 3.83
C GLY A 184 8.27 7.09 3.02
N LEU A 185 8.70 5.92 3.49
CA LEU A 185 8.48 4.64 2.83
C LEU A 185 7.27 3.91 3.42
N PRO A 186 6.48 3.19 2.61
CA PRO A 186 5.43 2.33 3.11
C PRO A 186 6.04 1.19 3.94
N MET A 187 5.55 1.00 5.15
CA MET A 187 5.94 -0.12 6.01
C MET A 187 4.89 -1.22 6.01
N ARG A 188 3.64 -0.85 5.73
CA ARG A 188 2.53 -1.79 5.71
C ARG A 188 1.41 -1.32 4.78
N SER A 189 0.74 -2.27 4.15
CA SER A 189 -0.58 -2.05 3.56
C SER A 189 -1.57 -3.09 4.07
N VAL A 190 -2.84 -2.68 4.21
CA VAL A 190 -3.92 -3.54 4.67
C VAL A 190 -5.10 -3.35 3.72
N PHE A 191 -5.67 -4.46 3.27
CA PHE A 191 -6.91 -4.47 2.53
C PHE A 191 -7.96 -5.20 3.36
N ALA A 192 -9.02 -4.51 3.75
CA ALA A 192 -10.04 -5.02 4.64
C ALA A 192 -11.42 -4.50 4.25
N ARG A 193 -12.47 -5.09 4.78
CA ARG A 193 -13.81 -4.52 4.70
C ARG A 193 -13.96 -3.40 5.74
N ALA A 194 -14.71 -2.34 5.42
CA ALA A 194 -14.89 -1.17 6.29
C ALA A 194 -15.39 -1.55 7.69
N ASN A 195 -16.28 -2.54 7.79
CA ASN A 195 -16.84 -3.03 9.04
C ASN A 195 -16.03 -4.15 9.73
N LYS A 196 -14.86 -4.55 9.16
CA LYS A 196 -14.01 -5.65 9.67
C LYS A 196 -12.54 -5.33 9.51
N LEU A 197 -12.09 -4.17 9.97
CA LEU A 197 -10.69 -3.75 9.89
C LEU A 197 -9.76 -4.62 10.73
N ASP A 198 -10.27 -5.26 11.77
CA ASP A 198 -9.58 -6.22 12.63
C ASP A 198 -9.33 -7.58 11.96
N LYS A 199 -10.05 -7.86 10.87
CA LYS A 199 -9.93 -9.09 10.07
C LYS A 199 -9.63 -8.78 8.62
N PRO A 200 -8.40 -8.37 8.31
CA PRO A 200 -8.02 -7.99 6.95
C PRO A 200 -8.13 -9.19 5.99
N ILE A 201 -8.55 -8.90 4.76
CA ILE A 201 -8.52 -9.85 3.64
C ILE A 201 -7.07 -10.08 3.22
N PHE A 202 -6.29 -9.00 3.23
CA PHE A 202 -4.88 -9.01 2.85
C PHE A 202 -4.11 -8.04 3.74
N LYS A 203 -2.91 -8.45 4.18
CA LYS A 203 -1.98 -7.63 4.92
C LYS A 203 -0.58 -7.86 4.36
N ALA A 204 0.06 -6.79 3.93
CA ALA A 204 1.45 -6.81 3.52
C ALA A 204 2.31 -5.98 4.47
N THR A 205 3.48 -6.47 4.80
CA THR A 205 4.54 -5.76 5.53
C THR A 205 5.72 -5.58 4.59
N TYR A 206 6.28 -4.37 4.55
CA TYR A 206 7.41 -4.03 3.69
C TYR A 206 8.66 -3.80 4.52
N THR A 207 9.79 -4.28 4.00
CA THR A 207 11.13 -4.02 4.54
C THR A 207 12.07 -3.68 3.40
N TYR A 208 13.15 -2.97 3.70
CA TYR A 208 14.10 -2.44 2.71
C TYR A 208 15.52 -2.88 3.01
N PRO A 209 15.81 -4.20 3.04
CA PRO A 209 17.15 -4.70 3.34
C PRO A 209 18.10 -4.39 2.17
N PRO A 210 19.35 -3.96 2.47
CA PRO A 210 20.31 -3.55 1.44
C PRO A 210 20.98 -4.71 0.69
N ASP A 211 20.76 -5.93 1.15
CA ASP A 211 21.46 -7.14 0.71
C ASP A 211 20.64 -8.04 -0.23
N ILE A 212 19.46 -7.60 -0.64
CA ILE A 212 18.64 -8.34 -1.64
C ILE A 212 19.42 -8.40 -2.95
N LYS A 213 19.59 -9.63 -3.45
CA LYS A 213 20.19 -9.92 -4.77
C LYS A 213 19.31 -10.93 -5.49
N ILE A 214 18.90 -10.58 -6.70
CA ILE A 214 18.10 -11.45 -7.56
C ILE A 214 18.86 -11.60 -8.89
N GLU A 215 19.34 -12.80 -9.16
CA GLU A 215 20.11 -13.13 -10.37
C GLU A 215 19.48 -14.35 -11.04
N ALA A 216 19.57 -14.42 -12.36
CA ALA A 216 19.16 -15.60 -13.09
C ALA A 216 20.00 -16.82 -12.62
N PRO A 217 19.37 -17.97 -12.41
CA PRO A 217 20.09 -19.20 -12.08
C PRO A 217 21.08 -19.56 -13.19
N LYS A 218 22.21 -20.17 -12.79
CA LYS A 218 23.24 -20.65 -13.72
C LYS A 218 22.90 -22.04 -14.23
#